data_38e3039da25b5ae38b7bb940d28274b3
#
_entry.id   38e3039da25b5ae38b7bb940d28274b3
#
_cell.length_a   1.000
_cell.length_b   1.000
_cell.length_c   1.000
_cell.angle_alpha   90.00
_cell.angle_beta   90.00
_cell.angle_gamma   90.00
#
_symmetry.space_group_name_H-M   'P 1'
#
loop_
_entity.id
_entity.type
_entity.pdbx_description
1 polymer ?
#
loop_
_entity_poly.entity_id
_entity_poly.type
_entity_poly.pdbx_seq_one_letter_code
_entity_poly.pdbx_strand_id
1 'polypeptide(L)'
;KALLEQEGGVVPSALGKLGVNAGGLVADVGKSLASLPKAQGSATHVSPKLDGVLKQALREAETLKDQYVSTEHLLLALVDSKTPVAEALKRAGAARDPLLKALKEIRGNQTVSDPNAEDRYQALEKYGRDLTELARKGKLDPVIGRDDEIRRVVQVLSRRTKNNPVLIGEP
;
A
#
# COMPACT_ATOMS: atom_id res chain seq x y z
N LYS A 1 4.01 11.65 -9.87
CA LYS A 1 2.94 12.35 -9.16
C LYS A 1 1.73 11.43 -9.02
N ALA A 2 1.15 10.93 -10.11
CA ALA A 2 -0.02 10.03 -10.08
C ALA A 2 0.12 8.86 -9.10
N LEU A 3 1.26 8.17 -9.08
CA LEU A 3 1.54 7.06 -8.13
C LEU A 3 1.48 7.49 -6.65
N LEU A 4 1.78 8.74 -6.34
CA LEU A 4 1.77 9.28 -4.97
C LEU A 4 0.37 9.72 -4.52
N GLU A 5 -0.49 10.05 -5.48
CA GLU A 5 -1.83 10.59 -5.26
C GLU A 5 -2.93 9.52 -5.42
N GLN A 6 -2.56 8.27 -5.66
CA GLN A 6 -3.50 7.17 -5.78
C GLN A 6 -4.07 6.80 -4.40
N GLU A 7 -5.34 7.13 -4.17
CA GLU A 7 -6.04 6.78 -2.93
C GLU A 7 -6.09 5.26 -2.73
N GLY A 8 -5.68 4.81 -1.55
CA GLY A 8 -5.65 3.38 -1.21
C GLY A 8 -4.65 2.56 -2.02
N GLY A 9 -3.76 3.20 -2.79
CA GLY A 9 -2.74 2.52 -3.58
C GLY A 9 -1.60 1.94 -2.75
N VAL A 10 -0.90 0.98 -3.35
CA VAL A 10 0.27 0.32 -2.73
C VAL A 10 1.42 1.29 -2.51
N VAL A 11 1.63 2.22 -3.45
CA VAL A 11 2.74 3.19 -3.38
C VAL A 11 2.63 4.12 -2.19
N PRO A 12 1.52 4.84 -1.94
CA PRO A 12 1.35 5.64 -0.73
C PRO A 12 1.49 4.82 0.55
N SER A 13 0.94 3.61 0.59
CA SER A 13 1.02 2.70 1.73
C SER A 13 2.46 2.29 2.04
N ALA A 14 3.26 1.93 1.02
CA ALA A 14 4.66 1.56 1.18
C ALA A 14 5.52 2.73 1.67
N LEU A 15 5.32 3.92 1.11
CA LEU A 15 6.01 5.13 1.53
C LEU A 15 5.63 5.53 2.96
N GLY A 16 4.36 5.40 3.33
CA GLY A 16 3.86 5.64 4.68
C GLY A 16 4.51 4.73 5.72
N LYS A 17 4.69 3.43 5.42
CA LYS A 17 5.43 2.49 6.29
C LYS A 17 6.88 2.87 6.51
N LEU A 18 7.50 3.54 5.54
CA LEU A 18 8.87 4.05 5.65
C LEU A 18 8.95 5.42 6.35
N GLY A 19 7.82 5.99 6.78
CA GLY A 19 7.77 7.33 7.36
C GLY A 19 8.06 8.45 6.35
N VAL A 20 7.96 8.17 5.06
CA VAL A 20 8.20 9.17 4.01
C VAL A 20 7.04 10.16 3.96
N ASN A 21 7.36 11.45 4.00
CA ASN A 21 6.38 12.52 3.81
C ASN A 21 5.94 12.59 2.34
N ALA A 22 4.88 11.86 2.01
CA ALA A 22 4.33 11.82 0.65
C ALA A 22 3.89 13.21 0.16
N GLY A 23 3.31 14.05 1.04
CA GLY A 23 2.89 15.41 0.69
C GLY A 23 4.05 16.31 0.28
N GLY A 24 5.17 16.24 1.01
CA GLY A 24 6.40 16.95 0.65
C GLY A 24 6.95 16.48 -0.69
N LEU A 25 6.96 15.17 -0.93
CA LEU A 25 7.43 14.59 -2.19
C LEU A 25 6.53 14.99 -3.39
N VAL A 26 5.20 15.02 -3.20
CA VAL A 26 4.25 15.52 -4.21
C VAL A 26 4.51 16.98 -4.55
N ALA A 27 4.77 17.82 -3.54
CA ALA A 27 5.08 19.22 -3.75
C ALA A 27 6.39 19.42 -4.53
N ASP A 28 7.44 18.67 -4.21
CA ASP A 28 8.74 18.74 -4.89
C ASP A 28 8.65 18.24 -6.35
N VAL A 29 7.94 17.16 -6.59
CA VAL A 29 7.63 16.67 -7.95
C VAL A 29 6.80 17.69 -8.71
N GLY A 30 5.83 18.32 -8.04
CA GLY A 30 5.00 19.40 -8.63
C GLY A 30 5.83 20.60 -9.08
N LYS A 31 6.76 21.07 -8.24
CA LYS A 31 7.72 22.15 -8.60
C LYS A 31 8.59 21.76 -9.79
N SER A 32 9.13 20.53 -9.76
CA SER A 32 9.95 20.03 -10.87
C SER A 32 9.17 19.93 -12.18
N LEU A 33 7.91 19.50 -12.15
CA LEU A 33 7.04 19.47 -13.33
C LEU A 33 6.71 20.87 -13.85
N ALA A 34 6.50 21.84 -12.96
CA ALA A 34 6.22 23.22 -13.34
C ALA A 34 7.40 23.90 -14.03
N SER A 35 8.64 23.50 -13.69
CA SER A 35 9.88 24.03 -14.27
C SER A 35 10.23 23.41 -15.64
N LEU A 36 9.55 22.35 -16.07
CA LEU A 36 9.80 21.75 -17.37
C LEU A 36 9.32 22.65 -18.51
N PRO A 37 10.07 22.71 -19.62
CA PRO A 37 9.63 23.43 -20.81
C PRO A 37 8.30 22.86 -21.32
N LYS A 38 7.34 23.73 -21.58
CA LYS A 38 6.07 23.35 -22.19
C LYS A 38 6.23 23.38 -23.70
N ALA A 39 6.22 22.20 -24.33
CA ALA A 39 6.17 22.10 -25.78
C ALA A 39 4.73 22.21 -26.26
N GLN A 40 4.50 23.10 -27.25
CA GLN A 40 3.24 23.13 -28.02
C GLN A 40 3.47 22.34 -29.30
N GLY A 41 2.81 21.20 -29.44
CA GLY A 41 2.93 20.36 -30.62
C GLY A 41 1.96 19.18 -30.56
N SER A 42 1.67 18.62 -31.72
CA SER A 42 0.60 17.63 -31.92
C SER A 42 0.97 16.20 -31.54
N ALA A 43 2.22 15.87 -31.30
CA ALA A 43 2.65 14.50 -31.01
C ALA A 43 3.29 14.39 -29.62
N THR A 44 2.66 13.60 -28.75
CA THR A 44 3.24 13.22 -27.46
C THR A 44 4.04 11.93 -27.65
N HIS A 45 5.34 11.97 -27.38
CA HIS A 45 6.22 10.81 -27.46
C HIS A 45 6.69 10.39 -26.07
N VAL A 46 6.81 9.07 -25.89
CA VAL A 46 7.44 8.51 -24.68
C VAL A 46 8.93 8.84 -24.70
N SER A 47 9.43 9.48 -23.65
CA SER A 47 10.87 9.78 -23.57
C SER A 47 11.69 8.50 -23.40
N PRO A 48 12.95 8.44 -23.88
CA PRO A 48 13.83 7.29 -23.66
C PRO A 48 14.02 6.94 -22.18
N LYS A 49 13.98 7.94 -21.30
CA LYS A 49 14.05 7.73 -19.85
C LYS A 49 12.81 7.01 -19.31
N LEU A 50 11.63 7.39 -19.77
CA LEU A 50 10.38 6.74 -19.36
C LEU A 50 10.30 5.32 -19.95
N ASP A 51 10.69 5.12 -21.20
CA ASP A 51 10.78 3.78 -21.81
C ASP A 51 11.71 2.87 -21.02
N GLY A 52 12.87 3.39 -20.58
CA GLY A 52 13.78 2.67 -19.69
C GLY A 52 13.15 2.25 -18.36
N VAL A 53 12.36 3.13 -17.73
CA VAL A 53 11.65 2.82 -16.49
C VAL A 53 10.58 1.75 -16.72
N LEU A 54 9.82 1.84 -17.81
CA LEU A 54 8.78 0.84 -18.13
C LEU A 54 9.41 -0.55 -18.40
N LYS A 55 10.51 -0.60 -19.16
CA LYS A 55 11.25 -1.86 -19.36
C LYS A 55 11.81 -2.42 -18.06
N GLN A 56 12.28 -1.57 -17.16
CA GLN A 56 12.75 -2.02 -15.85
C GLN A 56 11.58 -2.53 -14.99
N ALA A 57 10.42 -1.90 -15.01
CA ALA A 57 9.24 -2.36 -14.29
C ALA A 57 8.79 -3.77 -14.75
N LEU A 58 8.91 -4.09 -16.04
CA LEU A 58 8.68 -5.44 -16.55
C LEU A 58 9.65 -6.45 -15.92
N ARG A 59 10.95 -6.13 -15.84
CA ARG A 59 11.94 -7.00 -15.21
C ARG A 59 11.69 -7.17 -13.71
N GLU A 60 11.21 -6.12 -13.04
CA GLU A 60 10.83 -6.22 -11.62
C GLU A 60 9.67 -7.21 -11.43
N ALA A 61 8.65 -7.16 -12.30
CA ALA A 61 7.53 -8.10 -12.28
C ALA A 61 8.02 -9.55 -12.50
N GLU A 62 8.88 -9.77 -13.48
CA GLU A 62 9.49 -11.09 -13.73
C GLU A 62 10.28 -11.59 -12.52
N THR A 63 11.07 -10.71 -11.89
CA THR A 63 11.87 -11.04 -10.69
C THR A 63 11.00 -11.43 -9.51
N LEU A 64 9.86 -10.76 -9.34
CA LEU A 64 8.87 -11.05 -8.29
C LEU A 64 7.91 -12.18 -8.67
N LYS A 65 8.04 -12.76 -9.87
CA LYS A 65 7.19 -13.83 -10.44
C LYS A 65 5.73 -13.38 -10.58
N ASP A 66 5.53 -12.13 -10.90
CA ASP A 66 4.23 -11.54 -11.15
C ASP A 66 3.88 -11.62 -12.64
N GLN A 67 2.59 -11.84 -12.94
CA GLN A 67 2.10 -11.95 -14.32
C GLN A 67 1.78 -10.58 -14.93
N TYR A 68 1.52 -9.59 -14.11
CA TYR A 68 1.20 -8.23 -14.52
C TYR A 68 2.12 -7.23 -13.85
N VAL A 69 2.39 -6.14 -14.56
CA VAL A 69 3.09 -4.98 -14.00
C VAL A 69 2.09 -4.15 -13.22
N SER A 70 2.38 -3.88 -11.95
CA SER A 70 1.59 -3.04 -11.05
C SER A 70 2.37 -1.80 -10.61
N THR A 71 1.78 -0.97 -9.78
CA THR A 71 2.36 0.31 -9.37
C THR A 71 3.62 0.15 -8.53
N GLU A 72 3.75 -0.94 -7.75
CA GLU A 72 4.97 -1.25 -7.01
C GLU A 72 6.18 -1.53 -7.92
N HIS A 73 5.98 -2.20 -9.06
CA HIS A 73 7.06 -2.44 -10.02
C HIS A 73 7.54 -1.12 -10.65
N LEU A 74 6.60 -0.22 -10.94
CA LEU A 74 6.92 1.13 -11.41
C LEU A 74 7.69 1.93 -10.35
N LEU A 75 7.32 1.82 -9.08
CA LEU A 75 8.02 2.48 -7.98
C LEU A 75 9.45 1.96 -7.84
N LEU A 76 9.65 0.64 -7.85
CA LEU A 76 10.98 0.02 -7.79
C LEU A 76 11.84 0.44 -8.96
N ALA A 77 11.30 0.41 -10.18
CA ALA A 77 11.99 0.85 -11.37
C ALA A 77 12.37 2.33 -11.33
N LEU A 78 11.50 3.18 -10.77
CA LEU A 78 11.78 4.61 -10.59
C LEU A 78 12.93 4.85 -9.61
N VAL A 79 12.96 4.14 -8.48
CA VAL A 79 14.03 4.28 -7.47
C VAL A 79 15.39 3.88 -8.00
N ASP A 80 15.44 2.88 -8.89
CA ASP A 80 16.68 2.42 -9.52
C ASP A 80 17.06 3.21 -10.77
N SER A 81 16.17 4.08 -11.24
CA SER A 81 16.44 4.88 -12.43
C SER A 81 17.51 5.96 -12.16
N LYS A 82 18.20 6.37 -13.22
CA LYS A 82 19.13 7.51 -13.20
C LYS A 82 18.37 8.82 -13.48
N THR A 83 17.37 9.13 -12.66
CA THR A 83 16.52 10.31 -12.83
C THR A 83 16.49 11.15 -11.57
N PRO A 84 16.20 12.46 -11.67
CA PRO A 84 16.02 13.32 -10.49
C PRO A 84 14.94 12.80 -9.52
N VAL A 85 13.94 12.05 -10.03
CA VAL A 85 12.90 11.43 -9.21
C VAL A 85 13.49 10.34 -8.30
N ALA A 86 14.41 9.52 -8.83
CA ALA A 86 15.10 8.51 -8.03
C ALA A 86 15.89 9.13 -6.87
N GLU A 87 16.58 10.23 -7.13
CA GLU A 87 17.32 10.95 -6.10
C GLU A 87 16.39 11.58 -5.06
N ALA A 88 15.25 12.12 -5.48
CA ALA A 88 14.25 12.66 -4.57
C ALA A 88 13.68 11.57 -3.66
N LEU A 89 13.33 10.40 -4.21
CA LEU A 89 12.86 9.25 -3.45
C LEU A 89 13.90 8.77 -2.43
N LYS A 90 15.15 8.61 -2.85
CA LYS A 90 16.26 8.19 -1.98
C LYS A 90 16.51 9.17 -0.84
N ARG A 91 16.51 10.49 -1.13
CA ARG A 91 16.65 11.53 -0.11
C ARG A 91 15.50 11.51 0.90
N ALA A 92 14.29 11.18 0.45
CA ALA A 92 13.14 11.00 1.32
C ALA A 92 13.15 9.71 2.13
N GLY A 93 14.17 8.85 1.98
CA GLY A 93 14.28 7.57 2.70
C GLY A 93 13.70 6.37 1.96
N ALA A 94 13.16 6.57 0.75
CA ALA A 94 12.62 5.50 -0.09
C ALA A 94 13.72 4.86 -0.95
N ALA A 95 14.69 4.21 -0.31
CA ALA A 95 15.67 3.39 -1.02
C ALA A 95 15.11 2.01 -1.37
N ARG A 96 15.77 1.29 -2.31
CA ARG A 96 15.27 0.01 -2.85
C ARG A 96 14.99 -1.03 -1.77
N ASP A 97 15.96 -1.33 -0.91
CA ASP A 97 15.83 -2.42 0.07
C ASP A 97 14.74 -2.17 1.12
N PRO A 98 14.64 -0.97 1.75
CA PRO A 98 13.51 -0.62 2.58
C PRO A 98 12.17 -0.72 1.87
N LEU A 99 12.08 -0.26 0.62
CA LEU A 99 10.86 -0.36 -0.18
C LEU A 99 10.46 -1.81 -0.43
N LEU A 100 11.39 -2.68 -0.84
CA LEU A 100 11.12 -4.11 -1.03
C LEU A 100 10.60 -4.77 0.24
N LYS A 101 11.15 -4.40 1.41
CA LYS A 101 10.67 -4.91 2.69
C LYS A 101 9.24 -4.45 2.98
N ALA A 102 8.97 -3.15 2.84
CA ALA A 102 7.63 -2.60 3.04
C ALA A 102 6.59 -3.20 2.07
N LEU A 103 6.96 -3.37 0.80
CA LEU A 103 6.11 -4.01 -0.21
C LEU A 103 5.81 -5.47 0.12
N LYS A 104 6.80 -6.25 0.57
CA LYS A 104 6.59 -7.63 1.02
C LYS A 104 5.63 -7.71 2.21
N GLU A 105 5.70 -6.78 3.15
CA GLU A 105 4.78 -6.72 4.27
C GLU A 105 3.34 -6.37 3.84
N ILE A 106 3.17 -5.50 2.83
CA ILE A 106 1.87 -5.12 2.29
C ILE A 106 1.24 -6.26 1.49
N ARG A 107 2.03 -6.90 0.63
CA ARG A 107 1.58 -7.98 -0.25
C ARG A 107 1.40 -9.30 0.50
N GLY A 108 2.17 -9.54 1.57
CA GLY A 108 2.30 -10.86 2.17
C GLY A 108 2.79 -11.87 1.14
N ASN A 109 2.06 -12.97 0.97
CA ASN A 109 2.35 -14.04 0.00
C ASN A 109 1.59 -13.90 -1.32
N GLN A 110 0.95 -12.75 -1.58
CA GLN A 110 0.16 -12.56 -2.79
C GLN A 110 1.06 -12.21 -3.98
N THR A 111 0.68 -12.71 -5.16
CA THR A 111 1.29 -12.38 -6.45
C THR A 111 0.32 -11.57 -7.29
N VAL A 112 0.84 -10.74 -8.18
CA VAL A 112 0.04 -9.97 -9.14
C VAL A 112 -0.36 -10.90 -10.29
N SER A 113 -1.47 -11.61 -10.10
CA SER A 113 -2.01 -12.59 -11.05
C SER A 113 -3.15 -12.05 -11.92
N ASP A 114 -3.63 -10.85 -11.63
CA ASP A 114 -4.65 -10.16 -12.40
C ASP A 114 -4.44 -8.62 -12.34
N PRO A 115 -5.08 -7.86 -13.26
CA PRO A 115 -4.92 -6.41 -13.34
C PRO A 115 -5.34 -5.64 -12.07
N ASN A 116 -6.22 -6.21 -11.24
CA ASN A 116 -6.78 -5.59 -10.04
C ASN A 116 -6.22 -6.21 -8.75
N ALA A 117 -5.05 -6.85 -8.82
CA ALA A 117 -4.44 -7.50 -7.66
C ALA A 117 -4.21 -6.55 -6.47
N GLU A 118 -3.95 -5.26 -6.75
CA GLU A 118 -3.74 -4.23 -5.72
C GLU A 118 -4.97 -4.01 -4.82
N ASP A 119 -6.18 -4.23 -5.34
CA ASP A 119 -7.42 -4.08 -4.55
C ASP A 119 -7.53 -5.12 -3.43
N ARG A 120 -6.85 -6.26 -3.60
CA ARG A 120 -6.81 -7.33 -2.60
C ARG A 120 -5.78 -7.10 -1.50
N TYR A 121 -4.81 -6.23 -1.74
CA TYR A 121 -3.81 -5.89 -0.74
C TYR A 121 -4.45 -5.10 0.39
N GLN A 122 -4.15 -5.54 1.62
CA GLN A 122 -4.71 -4.90 2.82
C GLN A 122 -6.25 -4.82 2.84
N ALA A 123 -6.94 -5.79 2.21
CA ALA A 123 -8.40 -5.80 2.17
C ALA A 123 -9.04 -5.70 3.56
N LEU A 124 -8.45 -6.36 4.57
CA LEU A 124 -8.91 -6.25 5.95
C LEU A 124 -8.72 -4.84 6.53
N GLU A 125 -7.64 -4.15 6.22
CA GLU A 125 -7.40 -2.78 6.65
C GLU A 125 -8.31 -1.78 5.92
N LYS A 126 -8.58 -2.02 4.63
CA LYS A 126 -9.44 -1.16 3.80
C LYS A 126 -10.92 -1.29 4.14
N TYR A 127 -11.40 -2.51 4.38
CA TYR A 127 -12.83 -2.81 4.51
C TYR A 127 -13.23 -3.33 5.89
N GLY A 128 -12.26 -3.71 6.73
CA GLY A 128 -12.47 -4.20 8.08
C GLY A 128 -12.31 -3.11 9.14
N ARG A 129 -12.74 -3.45 10.35
CA ARG A 129 -12.49 -2.63 11.54
C ARG A 129 -11.76 -3.50 12.56
N ASP A 130 -10.58 -3.09 13.00
CA ASP A 130 -9.87 -3.76 14.11
C ASP A 130 -10.55 -3.39 15.43
N LEU A 131 -11.47 -4.26 15.87
CA LEU A 131 -12.20 -4.06 17.12
C LEU A 131 -11.29 -4.14 18.34
N THR A 132 -10.19 -4.91 18.27
CA THR A 132 -9.22 -5.00 19.37
C THR A 132 -8.47 -3.69 19.54
N GLU A 133 -8.08 -3.06 18.46
CA GLU A 133 -7.45 -1.74 18.49
C GLU A 133 -8.42 -0.66 18.97
N LEU A 134 -9.68 -0.70 18.50
CA LEU A 134 -10.72 0.22 18.98
C LEU A 134 -10.98 0.07 20.46
N ALA A 135 -10.99 -1.16 20.99
CA ALA A 135 -11.13 -1.43 22.42
C ALA A 135 -9.96 -0.85 23.22
N ARG A 136 -8.72 -1.06 22.76
CA ARG A 136 -7.52 -0.49 23.43
C ARG A 136 -7.54 1.04 23.45
N LYS A 137 -8.11 1.66 22.43
CA LYS A 137 -8.26 3.13 22.33
C LYS A 137 -9.49 3.66 23.08
N GLY A 138 -10.27 2.80 23.75
CA GLY A 138 -11.51 3.20 24.45
C GLY A 138 -12.59 3.75 23.51
N LYS A 139 -12.59 3.33 22.24
CA LYS A 139 -13.54 3.80 21.21
C LYS A 139 -14.73 2.86 20.99
N LEU A 140 -14.84 1.80 21.77
CA LEU A 140 -16.03 0.94 21.77
C LEU A 140 -16.95 1.34 22.91
N ASP A 141 -18.26 1.20 22.65
CA ASP A 141 -19.27 1.44 23.66
C ASP A 141 -19.11 0.45 24.84
N PRO A 142 -19.32 0.88 26.10
CA PRO A 142 -19.23 0.00 27.23
C PRO A 142 -20.35 -1.04 27.21
N VAL A 143 -20.00 -2.29 27.44
CA VAL A 143 -20.99 -3.37 27.60
C VAL A 143 -21.38 -3.44 29.08
N ILE A 144 -22.67 -3.24 29.38
CA ILE A 144 -23.21 -3.23 30.74
C ILE A 144 -24.22 -4.35 30.87
N GLY A 145 -24.15 -5.11 32.00
CA GLY A 145 -25.14 -6.13 32.34
C GLY A 145 -25.09 -7.40 31.50
N ARG A 146 -23.95 -7.69 30.85
CA ARG A 146 -23.72 -8.89 30.03
C ARG A 146 -22.54 -9.72 30.49
N ASP A 147 -22.27 -9.75 31.79
CA ASP A 147 -21.07 -10.40 32.33
C ASP A 147 -21.04 -11.91 32.09
N ASP A 148 -22.20 -12.57 32.16
CA ASP A 148 -22.28 -14.02 31.95
C ASP A 148 -22.09 -14.39 30.46
N GLU A 149 -22.65 -13.63 29.55
CA GLU A 149 -22.46 -13.81 28.11
C GLU A 149 -21.00 -13.56 27.73
N ILE A 150 -20.39 -12.51 28.25
CA ILE A 150 -18.96 -12.21 28.02
C ILE A 150 -18.10 -13.36 28.52
N ARG A 151 -18.34 -13.86 29.72
CA ARG A 151 -17.60 -14.98 30.30
C ARG A 151 -17.75 -16.24 29.45
N ARG A 152 -18.94 -16.50 28.94
CA ARG A 152 -19.23 -17.62 28.05
C ARG A 152 -18.51 -17.49 26.70
N VAL A 153 -18.52 -16.31 26.11
CA VAL A 153 -17.82 -16.00 24.84
C VAL A 153 -16.32 -16.23 25.02
N VAL A 154 -15.71 -15.71 26.10
CA VAL A 154 -14.29 -15.90 26.40
C VAL A 154 -13.95 -17.39 26.55
N GLN A 155 -14.79 -18.17 27.24
CA GLN A 155 -14.61 -19.62 27.38
C GLN A 155 -14.64 -20.34 26.01
N VAL A 156 -15.56 -19.94 25.10
CA VAL A 156 -15.63 -20.52 23.77
C VAL A 156 -14.42 -20.15 22.92
N LEU A 157 -14.02 -18.89 22.93
CA LEU A 157 -12.85 -18.39 22.20
C LEU A 157 -11.54 -19.02 22.67
N SER A 158 -11.45 -19.41 23.95
CA SER A 158 -10.25 -20.03 24.54
C SER A 158 -10.09 -21.52 24.17
N ARG A 159 -11.04 -22.14 23.48
CA ARG A 159 -10.96 -23.53 23.05
C ARG A 159 -9.96 -23.71 21.91
N ARG A 160 -9.30 -24.86 21.86
CA ARG A 160 -8.38 -25.21 20.74
C ARG A 160 -9.11 -25.43 19.41
N THR A 161 -10.36 -25.89 19.46
CA THR A 161 -11.23 -26.16 18.30
C THR A 161 -12.66 -25.77 18.65
N LYS A 162 -13.52 -25.57 17.64
CA LYS A 162 -14.93 -25.14 17.83
C LYS A 162 -15.03 -23.86 18.66
N ASN A 163 -14.19 -22.89 18.35
CA ASN A 163 -14.02 -21.64 19.08
C ASN A 163 -14.77 -20.45 18.44
N ASN A 164 -15.80 -20.72 17.65
CA ASN A 164 -16.63 -19.69 17.04
C ASN A 164 -17.92 -19.49 17.87
N PRO A 165 -17.98 -18.47 18.75
CA PRO A 165 -19.20 -18.17 19.48
C PRO A 165 -20.24 -17.53 18.57
N VAL A 166 -21.49 -17.90 18.75
CA VAL A 166 -22.64 -17.29 18.09
C VAL A 166 -23.52 -16.66 19.17
N LEU A 167 -23.83 -15.39 19.01
CA LEU A 167 -24.75 -14.66 19.87
C LEU A 167 -26.11 -14.64 19.19
N ILE A 168 -27.14 -15.06 19.91
CA ILE A 168 -28.54 -15.08 19.44
C ILE A 168 -29.35 -14.23 20.39
N GLY A 169 -30.19 -13.35 19.89
CA GLY A 169 -31.06 -12.48 20.68
C GLY A 169 -31.95 -11.63 19.81
N GLU A 170 -32.83 -10.90 20.44
CA GLU A 170 -33.62 -9.87 19.76
C GLU A 170 -32.72 -8.68 19.40
N PRO A 171 -32.98 -7.99 18.26
CA PRO A 171 -32.22 -6.83 17.82
C PRO A 171 -32.35 -5.64 18.79
#